data_237c90d2f812e241b30da9f3611bb013
#
_entry.id   237c90d2f812e241b30da9f3611bb013
#
_cell.length_a   1.000
_cell.length_b   1.000
_cell.length_c   1.000
_cell.angle_alpha   90.00
_cell.angle_beta   90.00
_cell.angle_gamma   90.00
#
_symmetry.space_group_name_H-M   'P 1'
#
loop_
_entity.id
_entity.type
_entity.pdbx_description
1 polymer ?
#
loop_
_entity_poly.entity_id
_entity_poly.type
_entity_poly.pdbx_seq_one_letter_code
_entity_poly.pdbx_strand_id
1 'polypeptide(L)'
;PEPDIPFVIITDEMIESANKETPMMPEERREKYLAREVSEINANKLIQNRPLSDYFNTLLDEKVDFKIASNLLLGDISAYLNKNEKEITNTTLTKERFIELVNDYSNNTITSKNLKDIIDDVLESDKTIKEIIKEKGIENITDDTEIRNIIKEVISSNEESVTDYKNGHDRAIKFLMGQVMKMTKGKANPKMAMDILIEELQ
;
A
#
# COMPACT_ATOMS: atom_id res chain seq x y z
N PRO A 1 3.03 -18.44 52.87
CA PRO A 1 2.01 -19.33 52.29
C PRO A 1 0.98 -19.63 53.41
N GLU A 2 -0.28 -19.45 53.10
CA GLU A 2 -1.34 -19.87 53.98
C GLU A 2 -1.46 -21.40 53.90
N PRO A 3 -1.75 -22.10 55.03
CA PRO A 3 -1.66 -23.56 55.07
C PRO A 3 -2.69 -24.29 54.21
N ASP A 4 -3.66 -23.60 53.68
CA ASP A 4 -4.74 -24.09 52.80
C ASP A 4 -4.53 -23.83 51.29
N ILE A 5 -3.44 -23.15 50.93
CA ILE A 5 -3.07 -22.94 49.53
C ILE A 5 -2.05 -24.01 49.11
N PRO A 6 -2.43 -24.97 48.25
CA PRO A 6 -1.50 -25.98 47.74
C PRO A 6 -0.37 -25.35 46.91
N PHE A 7 0.81 -25.95 46.96
CA PHE A 7 1.91 -25.54 46.07
C PHE A 7 1.53 -25.79 44.62
N VAL A 8 1.62 -24.75 43.79
CA VAL A 8 1.49 -24.89 42.35
C VAL A 8 2.84 -25.30 41.80
N ILE A 9 2.95 -26.54 41.33
CA ILE A 9 4.15 -27.03 40.65
C ILE A 9 4.04 -26.58 39.20
N ILE A 10 4.91 -25.63 38.81
CA ILE A 10 5.02 -25.20 37.43
C ILE A 10 5.81 -26.26 36.67
N THR A 11 5.17 -26.93 35.71
CA THR A 11 5.80 -27.92 34.85
C THR A 11 6.30 -27.29 33.56
N ASP A 12 7.27 -27.92 32.91
CA ASP A 12 7.78 -27.47 31.61
C ASP A 12 6.65 -27.42 30.56
N GLU A 13 5.69 -28.34 30.64
CA GLU A 13 4.50 -28.34 29.77
C GLU A 13 3.63 -27.12 29.97
N MET A 14 3.46 -26.64 31.21
CA MET A 14 2.71 -25.42 31.51
C MET A 14 3.46 -24.18 30.96
N ILE A 15 4.78 -24.17 31.05
CA ILE A 15 5.60 -23.08 30.49
C ILE A 15 5.51 -23.08 28.95
N GLU A 16 5.59 -24.25 28.30
CA GLU A 16 5.44 -24.37 26.87
C GLU A 16 4.05 -23.94 26.37
N SER A 17 2.99 -24.36 27.11
CA SER A 17 1.62 -23.93 26.80
C SER A 17 1.45 -22.42 26.92
N ALA A 18 1.93 -21.84 28.02
CA ALA A 18 1.90 -20.40 28.25
C ALA A 18 2.67 -19.62 27.16
N ASN A 19 3.83 -20.14 26.76
CA ASN A 19 4.62 -19.53 25.68
C ASN A 19 3.90 -19.59 24.31
N LYS A 20 3.18 -20.67 24.02
CA LYS A 20 2.39 -20.81 22.79
C LYS A 20 1.17 -19.88 22.76
N GLU A 21 0.57 -19.65 23.93
CA GLU A 21 -0.61 -18.80 24.09
C GLU A 21 -0.26 -17.32 24.27
N THR A 22 1.02 -17.01 24.60
CA THR A 22 1.46 -15.62 24.80
C THR A 22 1.52 -14.90 23.45
N PRO A 23 0.74 -13.84 23.26
CA PRO A 23 0.81 -13.06 22.03
C PRO A 23 2.16 -12.36 21.92
N MET A 24 2.62 -12.18 20.68
CA MET A 24 3.85 -11.46 20.37
C MET A 24 3.88 -10.09 21.06
N MET A 25 4.92 -9.83 21.83
CA MET A 25 5.08 -8.59 22.59
C MET A 25 5.30 -7.38 21.67
N PRO A 26 4.93 -6.16 22.08
CA PRO A 26 5.10 -4.94 21.26
C PRO A 26 6.52 -4.73 20.75
N GLU A 27 7.53 -4.95 21.57
CA GLU A 27 8.94 -4.82 21.19
C GLU A 27 9.34 -5.82 20.10
N GLU A 28 8.93 -7.07 20.24
CA GLU A 28 9.19 -8.11 19.24
C GLU A 28 8.47 -7.79 17.92
N ARG A 29 7.24 -7.28 17.98
CA ARG A 29 6.51 -6.81 16.78
C ARG A 29 7.29 -5.69 16.10
N ARG A 30 7.74 -4.70 16.88
CA ARG A 30 8.51 -3.56 16.38
C ARG A 30 9.77 -4.03 15.65
N GLU A 31 10.56 -4.91 16.25
CA GLU A 31 11.76 -5.48 15.64
C GLU A 31 11.45 -6.20 14.30
N LYS A 32 10.40 -7.01 14.27
CA LYS A 32 9.96 -7.71 13.04
C LYS A 32 9.51 -6.75 11.94
N TYR A 33 8.86 -5.64 12.29
CA TYR A 33 8.43 -4.62 11.33
C TYR A 33 9.64 -3.87 10.76
N LEU A 34 10.57 -3.45 11.60
CA LEU A 34 11.80 -2.77 11.17
C LEU A 34 12.67 -3.66 10.29
N ALA A 35 12.79 -4.96 10.62
CA ALA A 35 13.51 -5.94 9.80
C ALA A 35 12.92 -6.12 8.39
N ARG A 36 11.68 -5.68 8.17
CA ARG A 36 10.96 -5.70 6.88
C ARG A 36 10.84 -4.33 6.24
N GLU A 37 11.73 -3.41 6.56
CA GLU A 37 11.82 -2.05 6.00
C GLU A 37 10.59 -1.16 6.28
N VAL A 38 9.75 -1.53 7.24
CA VAL A 38 8.72 -0.61 7.76
C VAL A 38 9.42 0.55 8.47
N SER A 39 9.01 1.79 8.19
CA SER A 39 9.59 2.95 8.85
C SER A 39 9.36 2.89 10.36
N GLU A 40 10.29 3.45 11.15
CA GLU A 40 10.17 3.49 12.60
C GLU A 40 8.86 4.17 13.06
N ILE A 41 8.46 5.23 12.37
CA ILE A 41 7.21 5.95 12.64
C ILE A 41 6.01 5.02 12.46
N ASN A 42 5.97 4.27 11.36
CA ASN A 42 4.88 3.35 11.08
C ASN A 42 4.89 2.15 12.04
N ALA A 43 6.06 1.59 12.34
CA ALA A 43 6.19 0.51 13.31
C ALA A 43 5.62 0.93 14.68
N ASN A 44 5.99 2.12 15.17
CA ASN A 44 5.49 2.66 16.43
C ASN A 44 3.98 2.90 16.41
N LYS A 45 3.41 3.41 15.30
CA LYS A 45 1.96 3.58 15.16
C LYS A 45 1.22 2.24 15.13
N LEU A 46 1.76 1.23 14.44
CA LEU A 46 1.16 -0.10 14.39
C LEU A 46 1.08 -0.73 15.78
N ILE A 47 2.17 -0.73 16.55
CA ILE A 47 2.17 -1.35 17.90
C ILE A 47 1.23 -0.64 18.89
N GLN A 48 0.93 0.65 18.70
CA GLN A 48 -0.02 1.41 19.52
C GLN A 48 -1.48 1.02 19.25
N ASN A 49 -1.78 0.44 18.08
CA ASN A 49 -3.11 0.00 17.69
C ASN A 49 -3.12 -1.53 17.56
N ARG A 50 -3.54 -2.22 18.62
CA ARG A 50 -3.51 -3.68 18.67
C ARG A 50 -4.27 -4.36 17.53
N PRO A 51 -5.52 -4.00 17.18
CA PRO A 51 -6.24 -4.60 16.06
C PRO A 51 -5.48 -4.46 14.72
N LEU A 52 -4.92 -3.30 14.42
CA LEU A 52 -4.11 -3.09 13.20
C LEU A 52 -2.80 -3.86 13.25
N SER A 53 -2.15 -3.93 14.42
CA SER A 53 -0.93 -4.70 14.62
C SER A 53 -1.16 -6.20 14.44
N ASP A 54 -2.25 -6.73 15.01
CA ASP A 54 -2.62 -8.14 14.87
C ASP A 54 -2.93 -8.48 13.40
N TYR A 55 -3.65 -7.60 12.70
CA TYR A 55 -3.89 -7.75 11.28
C TYR A 55 -2.58 -7.70 10.47
N PHE A 56 -1.70 -6.72 10.73
CA PHE A 56 -0.41 -6.60 10.05
C PHE A 56 0.50 -7.81 10.29
N ASN A 57 0.44 -8.42 11.48
CA ASN A 57 1.20 -9.64 11.78
C ASN A 57 0.82 -10.81 10.86
N THR A 58 -0.42 -10.89 10.37
CA THR A 58 -0.83 -11.95 9.42
C THR A 58 -0.09 -11.89 8.09
N LEU A 59 0.54 -10.75 7.78
CA LEU A 59 1.29 -10.54 6.55
C LEU A 59 2.77 -10.94 6.66
N LEU A 60 3.31 -11.13 7.89
CA LEU A 60 4.74 -11.23 8.12
C LEU A 60 5.43 -12.39 7.36
N ASP A 61 4.69 -13.44 7.05
CA ASP A 61 5.19 -14.61 6.31
C ASP A 61 4.89 -14.54 4.81
N GLU A 62 4.29 -13.43 4.35
CA GLU A 62 3.91 -13.24 2.95
C GLU A 62 4.98 -12.44 2.19
N LYS A 63 4.98 -12.62 0.87
CA LYS A 63 5.83 -11.81 -0.03
C LYS A 63 5.07 -10.55 -0.44
N VAL A 64 5.19 -9.51 0.36
CA VAL A 64 4.51 -8.24 0.15
C VAL A 64 5.47 -7.08 0.42
N ASP A 65 5.27 -5.94 -0.22
CA ASP A 65 5.99 -4.71 0.13
C ASP A 65 5.44 -4.15 1.45
N PHE A 66 6.16 -4.42 2.55
CA PHE A 66 5.74 -4.01 3.90
C PHE A 66 5.74 -2.50 4.10
N LYS A 67 6.58 -1.78 3.36
CA LYS A 67 6.59 -0.31 3.40
C LYS A 67 5.29 0.24 2.83
N ILE A 68 4.88 -0.25 1.66
CA ILE A 68 3.60 0.12 1.03
C ILE A 68 2.44 -0.37 1.90
N ALA A 69 2.45 -1.63 2.35
CA ALA A 69 1.40 -2.19 3.20
C ALA A 69 1.18 -1.36 4.47
N SER A 70 2.25 -0.98 5.18
CA SER A 70 2.14 -0.13 6.37
C SER A 70 1.60 1.26 6.06
N ASN A 71 1.99 1.86 4.94
CA ASN A 71 1.49 3.16 4.52
C ASN A 71 0.00 3.12 4.17
N LEU A 72 -0.46 2.11 3.44
CA LEU A 72 -1.88 1.94 3.10
C LEU A 72 -2.73 1.69 4.34
N LEU A 73 -2.27 0.81 5.23
CA LEU A 73 -2.99 0.45 6.44
C LEU A 73 -3.13 1.63 7.40
N LEU A 74 -2.05 2.39 7.63
CA LEU A 74 -2.04 3.55 8.52
C LEU A 74 -2.54 4.84 7.87
N GLY A 75 -2.62 4.88 6.55
CA GLY A 75 -3.12 6.02 5.77
C GLY A 75 -4.60 5.87 5.44
N ASP A 76 -4.90 5.50 4.19
CA ASP A 76 -6.26 5.52 3.64
C ASP A 76 -7.21 4.55 4.37
N ILE A 77 -6.74 3.36 4.77
CA ILE A 77 -7.56 2.39 5.53
C ILE A 77 -7.89 2.93 6.92
N SER A 78 -6.88 3.40 7.68
CA SER A 78 -7.13 3.98 9.01
C SER A 78 -8.01 5.22 8.95
N ALA A 79 -7.87 6.06 7.90
CA ALA A 79 -8.74 7.22 7.69
C ALA A 79 -10.21 6.80 7.52
N TYR A 80 -10.45 5.74 6.73
CA TYR A 80 -11.78 5.18 6.55
C TYR A 80 -12.34 4.61 7.87
N LEU A 81 -11.54 3.79 8.59
CA LEU A 81 -11.94 3.18 9.86
C LEU A 81 -12.33 4.25 10.89
N ASN A 82 -11.51 5.28 11.04
CA ASN A 82 -11.77 6.39 11.97
C ASN A 82 -13.03 7.18 11.58
N LYS A 83 -13.23 7.45 10.29
CA LYS A 83 -14.42 8.17 9.80
C LYS A 83 -15.71 7.42 10.07
N ASN A 84 -15.67 6.09 9.97
CA ASN A 84 -16.85 5.22 10.11
C ASN A 84 -16.96 4.57 11.50
N GLU A 85 -16.09 4.94 12.45
CA GLU A 85 -16.03 4.36 13.80
C GLU A 85 -15.98 2.82 13.79
N LYS A 86 -15.22 2.25 12.83
CA LYS A 86 -15.07 0.80 12.65
C LYS A 86 -13.65 0.37 13.05
N GLU A 87 -13.52 -0.89 13.46
CA GLU A 87 -12.24 -1.58 13.58
C GLU A 87 -11.96 -2.40 12.32
N ILE A 88 -10.68 -2.71 12.04
CA ILE A 88 -10.27 -3.52 10.90
C ILE A 88 -10.93 -4.90 10.90
N THR A 89 -11.19 -5.46 12.08
CA THR A 89 -11.88 -6.73 12.28
C THR A 89 -13.34 -6.72 11.85
N ASN A 90 -13.94 -5.53 11.74
CA ASN A 90 -15.33 -5.32 11.34
C ASN A 90 -15.46 -4.98 9.84
N THR A 91 -14.41 -5.21 9.07
CA THR A 91 -14.38 -5.00 7.62
C THR A 91 -14.31 -6.34 6.88
N THR A 92 -14.62 -6.31 5.58
CA THR A 92 -14.48 -7.48 4.71
C THR A 92 -13.06 -7.65 4.13
N LEU A 93 -12.09 -6.85 4.60
CA LEU A 93 -10.72 -6.87 4.11
C LEU A 93 -9.97 -8.11 4.63
N THR A 94 -9.96 -9.18 3.86
CA THR A 94 -9.15 -10.36 4.16
C THR A 94 -7.67 -10.10 3.87
N LYS A 95 -6.80 -10.94 4.43
CA LYS A 95 -5.35 -10.89 4.18
C LYS A 95 -5.03 -10.96 2.69
N GLU A 96 -5.66 -11.87 1.97
CA GLU A 96 -5.45 -12.11 0.54
C GLU A 96 -5.83 -10.88 -0.30
N ARG A 97 -6.98 -10.27 -0.01
CA ARG A 97 -7.44 -9.06 -0.68
C ARG A 97 -6.54 -7.86 -0.41
N PHE A 98 -6.02 -7.77 0.82
CA PHE A 98 -5.06 -6.71 1.14
C PHE A 98 -3.73 -6.89 0.42
N ILE A 99 -3.22 -8.13 0.32
CA ILE A 99 -2.02 -8.44 -0.47
C ILE A 99 -2.24 -8.09 -1.96
N GLU A 100 -3.40 -8.43 -2.53
CA GLU A 100 -3.75 -8.04 -3.91
C GLU A 100 -3.72 -6.51 -4.05
N LEU A 101 -4.35 -5.77 -3.14
CA LEU A 101 -4.37 -4.31 -3.14
C LEU A 101 -2.96 -3.71 -3.07
N VAL A 102 -2.10 -4.22 -2.17
CA VAL A 102 -0.71 -3.77 -2.02
C VAL A 102 0.09 -4.03 -3.30
N ASN A 103 -0.07 -5.20 -3.91
CA ASN A 103 0.61 -5.57 -5.15
C ASN A 103 0.15 -4.69 -6.32
N ASP A 104 -1.15 -4.48 -6.47
CA ASP A 104 -1.71 -3.62 -7.52
C ASP A 104 -1.27 -2.16 -7.35
N TYR A 105 -1.17 -1.68 -6.10
CA TYR A 105 -0.65 -0.35 -5.80
C TYR A 105 0.86 -0.26 -6.06
N SER A 106 1.64 -1.27 -5.67
CA SER A 106 3.09 -1.35 -5.90
C SER A 106 3.44 -1.36 -7.39
N ASN A 107 2.64 -2.09 -8.18
CA ASN A 107 2.79 -2.16 -9.64
C ASN A 107 2.20 -0.95 -10.37
N ASN A 108 1.70 0.05 -9.63
CA ASN A 108 0.99 1.21 -10.16
C ASN A 108 -0.23 0.83 -11.05
N THR A 109 -0.82 -0.35 -10.85
CA THR A 109 -2.12 -0.71 -11.43
C THR A 109 -3.23 0.13 -10.82
N ILE A 110 -3.06 0.50 -9.54
CA ILE A 110 -3.95 1.42 -8.80
C ILE A 110 -3.14 2.65 -8.41
N THR A 111 -3.61 3.84 -8.80
CA THR A 111 -3.03 5.11 -8.35
C THR A 111 -3.59 5.51 -6.99
N SER A 112 -2.92 6.45 -6.29
CA SER A 112 -3.43 6.98 -5.00
C SER A 112 -4.81 7.63 -5.12
N LYS A 113 -5.17 8.16 -6.30
CA LYS A 113 -6.50 8.69 -6.56
C LYS A 113 -7.51 7.56 -6.67
N ASN A 114 -7.21 6.55 -7.49
CA ASN A 114 -8.07 5.39 -7.69
C ASN A 114 -8.30 4.64 -6.38
N LEU A 115 -7.27 4.53 -5.53
CA LEU A 115 -7.38 3.91 -4.22
C LEU A 115 -8.46 4.57 -3.37
N LYS A 116 -8.49 5.92 -3.32
CA LYS A 116 -9.52 6.66 -2.56
C LYS A 116 -10.93 6.44 -3.10
N ASP A 117 -11.06 6.22 -4.40
CA ASP A 117 -12.35 5.97 -5.04
C ASP A 117 -12.89 4.56 -4.79
N ILE A 118 -12.01 3.58 -4.45
CA ILE A 118 -12.38 2.18 -4.24
C ILE A 118 -12.31 1.73 -2.79
N ILE A 119 -11.69 2.49 -1.89
CA ILE A 119 -11.38 2.04 -0.52
C ILE A 119 -12.64 1.63 0.27
N ASP A 120 -13.74 2.35 0.08
CA ASP A 120 -15.01 2.06 0.74
C ASP A 120 -15.52 0.68 0.28
N ASP A 121 -15.52 0.39 -1.03
CA ASP A 121 -15.96 -0.90 -1.57
C ASP A 121 -14.99 -2.04 -1.18
N VAL A 122 -13.69 -1.75 -1.10
CA VAL A 122 -12.69 -2.73 -0.66
C VAL A 122 -12.93 -3.16 0.78
N LEU A 123 -13.40 -2.26 1.64
CA LEU A 123 -13.61 -2.50 3.07
C LEU A 123 -15.03 -2.98 3.42
N GLU A 124 -16.01 -2.81 2.52
CA GLU A 124 -17.42 -3.12 2.78
C GLU A 124 -17.98 -4.27 1.94
N SER A 125 -17.34 -4.64 0.83
CA SER A 125 -17.82 -5.71 -0.05
C SER A 125 -16.85 -6.89 -0.12
N ASP A 126 -17.36 -8.07 -0.42
CA ASP A 126 -16.55 -9.29 -0.63
C ASP A 126 -16.01 -9.43 -2.08
N LYS A 127 -16.22 -8.41 -2.91
CA LYS A 127 -15.75 -8.40 -4.30
C LYS A 127 -14.22 -8.39 -4.36
N THR A 128 -13.66 -9.00 -5.39
CA THR A 128 -12.22 -8.90 -5.67
C THR A 128 -11.83 -7.48 -6.05
N ILE A 129 -10.57 -7.11 -5.84
CA ILE A 129 -10.07 -5.78 -6.22
C ILE A 129 -10.29 -5.51 -7.70
N LYS A 130 -10.10 -6.53 -8.56
CA LYS A 130 -10.32 -6.44 -10.02
C LYS A 130 -11.76 -6.16 -10.39
N GLU A 131 -12.72 -6.79 -9.70
CA GLU A 131 -14.14 -6.54 -9.92
C GLU A 131 -14.53 -5.12 -9.55
N ILE A 132 -14.03 -4.63 -8.42
CA ILE A 132 -14.27 -3.25 -7.96
C ILE A 132 -13.69 -2.24 -8.96
N ILE A 133 -12.46 -2.45 -9.43
CA ILE A 133 -11.81 -1.61 -10.44
C ILE A 133 -12.64 -1.55 -11.72
N LYS A 134 -13.12 -2.71 -12.18
CA LYS A 134 -13.94 -2.82 -13.39
C LYS A 134 -15.29 -2.13 -13.25
N GLU A 135 -15.97 -2.30 -12.12
CA GLU A 135 -17.28 -1.65 -11.85
C GLU A 135 -17.17 -0.13 -11.75
N LYS A 136 -16.09 0.37 -11.17
CA LYS A 136 -15.82 1.81 -11.07
C LYS A 136 -15.33 2.42 -12.38
N GLY A 137 -15.11 1.61 -13.41
CA GLY A 137 -14.58 2.09 -14.70
C GLY A 137 -13.19 2.73 -14.53
N ILE A 138 -12.42 2.25 -13.57
CA ILE A 138 -11.04 2.68 -13.34
C ILE A 138 -10.18 1.96 -14.39
N GLU A 139 -10.29 2.44 -15.62
CA GLU A 139 -9.38 2.05 -16.67
C GLU A 139 -8.07 2.82 -16.47
N ASN A 140 -7.06 2.15 -15.95
CA ASN A 140 -5.72 2.64 -16.12
C ASN A 140 -5.37 2.49 -17.60
N ILE A 141 -4.91 3.56 -18.23
CA ILE A 141 -4.34 3.49 -19.57
C ILE A 141 -3.04 2.68 -19.41
N THR A 142 -3.12 1.39 -19.65
CA THR A 142 -1.97 0.46 -19.67
C THR A 142 -1.57 0.12 -21.10
N ASP A 143 -2.29 0.64 -22.09
CA ASP A 143 -1.94 0.49 -23.48
C ASP A 143 -0.73 1.38 -23.81
N ASP A 144 0.41 0.74 -24.04
CA ASP A 144 1.67 1.37 -24.43
C ASP A 144 1.49 2.31 -25.63
N THR A 145 0.66 1.93 -26.59
CA THR A 145 0.37 2.69 -27.80
C THR A 145 -0.38 3.99 -27.49
N GLU A 146 -1.37 3.93 -26.61
CA GLU A 146 -2.16 5.11 -26.22
C GLU A 146 -1.32 6.09 -25.40
N ILE A 147 -0.53 5.59 -24.43
CA ILE A 147 0.39 6.41 -23.64
C ILE A 147 1.44 7.06 -24.54
N ARG A 148 2.00 6.31 -25.49
CA ARG A 148 3.01 6.80 -26.44
C ARG A 148 2.46 7.91 -27.33
N ASN A 149 1.22 7.80 -27.81
CA ASN A 149 0.58 8.86 -28.61
C ASN A 149 0.37 10.15 -27.79
N ILE A 150 -0.08 10.04 -26.55
CA ILE A 150 -0.24 11.18 -25.65
C ILE A 150 1.12 11.83 -25.36
N ILE A 151 2.17 11.04 -25.15
CA ILE A 151 3.52 11.54 -24.90
C ILE A 151 4.03 12.31 -26.11
N LYS A 152 3.84 11.81 -27.34
CA LYS A 152 4.22 12.51 -28.57
C LYS A 152 3.48 13.85 -28.71
N GLU A 153 2.21 13.91 -28.35
CA GLU A 153 1.43 15.15 -28.34
C GLU A 153 1.99 16.15 -27.30
N VAL A 154 2.34 15.67 -26.10
CA VAL A 154 2.96 16.50 -25.05
C VAL A 154 4.32 17.03 -25.51
N ILE A 155 5.16 16.19 -26.11
CA ILE A 155 6.49 16.58 -26.63
C ILE A 155 6.34 17.67 -27.71
N SER A 156 5.43 17.48 -28.67
CA SER A 156 5.20 18.44 -29.75
C SER A 156 4.63 19.77 -29.27
N SER A 157 3.86 19.73 -28.19
CA SER A 157 3.24 20.94 -27.62
C SER A 157 4.13 21.71 -26.63
N ASN A 158 5.30 21.16 -26.25
CA ASN A 158 6.18 21.73 -25.24
C ASN A 158 7.66 21.72 -25.67
N GLU A 159 7.96 22.18 -26.89
CA GLU A 159 9.30 22.17 -27.50
C GLU A 159 10.38 22.86 -26.65
N GLU A 160 10.03 23.95 -25.94
CA GLU A 160 10.96 24.63 -25.03
C GLU A 160 11.42 23.70 -23.88
N SER A 161 10.47 23.01 -23.26
CA SER A 161 10.79 22.08 -22.18
C SER A 161 11.55 20.84 -22.64
N VAL A 162 11.34 20.41 -23.89
CA VAL A 162 12.11 19.34 -24.52
C VAL A 162 13.56 19.80 -24.74
N THR A 163 13.74 21.03 -25.22
CA THR A 163 15.06 21.62 -25.38
C THR A 163 15.80 21.78 -24.07
N ASP A 164 15.12 22.24 -23.03
CA ASP A 164 15.66 22.36 -21.68
C ASP A 164 16.11 21.00 -21.13
N TYR A 165 15.33 19.94 -21.34
CA TYR A 165 15.73 18.59 -20.95
C TYR A 165 16.99 18.13 -21.68
N LYS A 166 17.08 18.34 -23.00
CA LYS A 166 18.25 18.01 -23.81
C LYS A 166 19.48 18.81 -23.41
N ASN A 167 19.32 20.00 -22.83
CA ASN A 167 20.40 20.82 -22.26
C ASN A 167 20.78 20.41 -20.82
N GLY A 168 20.21 19.32 -20.27
CA GLY A 168 20.56 18.77 -18.96
C GLY A 168 19.76 19.35 -17.78
N HIS A 169 18.64 20.01 -18.03
CA HIS A 169 17.76 20.50 -16.98
C HIS A 169 16.74 19.42 -16.52
N ASP A 170 17.09 18.63 -15.52
CA ASP A 170 16.25 17.53 -14.98
C ASP A 170 14.84 17.96 -14.54
N ARG A 171 14.61 19.25 -14.29
CA ARG A 171 13.29 19.75 -13.90
C ARG A 171 12.29 19.69 -15.06
N ALA A 172 12.77 19.77 -16.28
CA ALA A 172 11.94 19.78 -17.49
C ALA A 172 11.20 18.44 -17.67
N ILE A 173 11.84 17.29 -17.36
CA ILE A 173 11.19 15.99 -17.46
C ILE A 173 10.01 15.85 -16.47
N LYS A 174 10.13 16.44 -15.27
CA LYS A 174 9.04 16.44 -14.27
C LYS A 174 7.87 17.28 -14.74
N PHE A 175 8.13 18.39 -15.42
CA PHE A 175 7.09 19.23 -16.02
C PHE A 175 6.37 18.48 -17.14
N LEU A 176 7.12 17.87 -18.08
CA LEU A 176 6.56 17.07 -19.17
C LEU A 176 5.71 15.92 -18.63
N MET A 177 6.21 15.21 -17.62
CA MET A 177 5.45 14.16 -16.93
C MET A 177 4.15 14.69 -16.32
N GLY A 178 4.20 15.89 -15.72
CA GLY A 178 3.00 16.57 -15.20
C GLY A 178 1.96 16.84 -16.30
N GLN A 179 2.39 17.22 -17.51
CA GLN A 179 1.49 17.42 -18.66
C GLN A 179 0.90 16.07 -19.13
N VAL A 180 1.68 15.00 -19.21
CA VAL A 180 1.20 13.65 -19.53
C VAL A 180 0.14 13.23 -18.53
N MET A 181 0.39 13.38 -17.23
CA MET A 181 -0.57 13.05 -16.19
C MET A 181 -1.83 13.90 -16.25
N LYS A 182 -1.72 15.16 -16.63
CA LYS A 182 -2.87 16.07 -16.84
C LYS A 182 -3.71 15.62 -18.03
N MET A 183 -3.10 15.29 -19.17
CA MET A 183 -3.82 14.84 -20.38
C MET A 183 -4.51 13.49 -20.17
N THR A 184 -3.86 12.58 -19.46
CA THR A 184 -4.44 11.27 -19.10
C THR A 184 -5.43 11.36 -17.93
N LYS A 185 -5.66 12.56 -17.36
CA LYS A 185 -6.47 12.79 -16.15
C LYS A 185 -6.03 11.92 -14.96
N GLY A 186 -4.74 11.59 -14.88
CA GLY A 186 -4.16 10.73 -13.85
C GLY A 186 -4.44 9.23 -14.05
N LYS A 187 -4.88 8.81 -15.24
CA LYS A 187 -5.16 7.40 -15.56
C LYS A 187 -3.94 6.63 -16.07
N ALA A 188 -2.90 7.30 -16.56
CA ALA A 188 -1.68 6.63 -17.01
C ALA A 188 -0.88 6.10 -15.81
N ASN A 189 -0.27 4.91 -15.98
CA ASN A 189 0.71 4.40 -15.03
C ASN A 189 1.94 5.33 -15.03
N PRO A 190 2.27 5.99 -13.90
CA PRO A 190 3.35 7.00 -13.86
C PRO A 190 4.72 6.43 -14.21
N LYS A 191 5.01 5.17 -13.82
CA LYS A 191 6.29 4.53 -14.11
C LYS A 191 6.43 4.26 -15.61
N MET A 192 5.41 3.62 -16.19
CA MET A 192 5.37 3.31 -17.62
C MET A 192 5.42 4.58 -18.47
N ALA A 193 4.66 5.61 -18.09
CA ALA A 193 4.68 6.89 -18.78
C ALA A 193 6.05 7.59 -18.69
N MET A 194 6.74 7.48 -17.55
CA MET A 194 8.09 8.02 -17.40
C MET A 194 9.10 7.29 -18.27
N ASP A 195 9.05 5.96 -18.30
CA ASP A 195 9.95 5.13 -19.10
C ASP A 195 9.77 5.43 -20.60
N ILE A 196 8.53 5.52 -21.09
CA ILE A 196 8.21 5.90 -22.47
C ILE A 196 8.61 7.34 -22.77
N LEU A 197 8.39 8.28 -21.84
CA LEU A 197 8.77 9.69 -22.03
C LEU A 197 10.29 9.83 -22.20
N ILE A 198 11.07 9.10 -21.40
CA ILE A 198 12.54 9.09 -21.54
C ILE A 198 12.95 8.49 -22.89
N GLU A 199 12.31 7.41 -23.32
CA GLU A 199 12.58 6.77 -24.62
C GLU A 199 12.30 7.71 -25.80
N GLU A 200 11.18 8.45 -25.77
CA GLU A 200 10.80 9.38 -26.86
C GLU A 200 11.59 10.70 -26.84
N LEU A 201 12.30 11.03 -25.77
CA LEU A 201 13.14 12.23 -25.64
C LEU A 201 14.60 11.98 -26.06
N GLN A 202 15.03 10.72 -26.18
CA GLN A 202 16.38 10.36 -26.64
C GLN A 202 16.53 10.57 -28.14
#